data_d925c1a420ab9600519366f96b8ece83
#
_entry.id   d925c1a420ab9600519366f96b8ece83
#
_cell.length_a   1.000
_cell.length_b   1.000
_cell.length_c   1.000
_cell.angle_alpha   90.00
_cell.angle_beta   90.00
_cell.angle_gamma   90.00
#
_symmetry.space_group_name_H-M   'P 1'
#
loop_
_entity.id
_entity.type
_entity.pdbx_description
1 polymer ?
#
loop_
_entity_poly.entity_id
_entity_poly.type
_entity_poly.pdbx_seq_one_letter_code
_entity_poly.pdbx_strand_id
1 'polypeptide(L)'
;MKFAVIDLSSTGVSTVIAEGDRATGIFEPMYKDRTNIAVADYFDGKSISPRGIEKLIDALISARSTVRAMGVEECYVISTAALRNIDNIEEVAVKIRMRTGIVVNYLDGRTEAYCDLVSNRKYAAFGDVVLIDIGGGSVELCDLSNADKDDVTCLDFGPIKLRGKYVSDIYPTEDEAKRIKKFLRKKSDEAKLPRKNKFSTAVIVGSINDAIYATYREYCEKKKLGTEFSYDKYKKFVAYLLSSPDRTQLIMKTAPEKIHVLPIAAIVLKELLKRFKVDNIVISDTGVKEGYMALVATGAEEGIPVDLGAPSPLFVAGEFELKPAKKKKSGGGKGKATKPDGANDKKSRDGKKSEKGKPAAGKKSGGDKARAEKSGGKKTAGKSKGKAKADAVAAKPDGE
;
A
#
# COMPACT_ATOMS: atom_id res chain seq x y z
N MET A 1 -8.96 8.81 29.75
CA MET A 1 -7.86 9.67 29.28
C MET A 1 -7.94 9.84 27.77
N LYS A 2 -7.40 10.94 27.23
CA LYS A 2 -7.27 11.15 25.79
C LYS A 2 -5.91 10.75 25.30
N PHE A 3 -5.89 9.90 24.29
CA PHE A 3 -4.69 9.32 23.72
C PHE A 3 -4.62 9.62 22.22
N ALA A 4 -3.42 9.81 21.67
CA ALA A 4 -3.25 10.03 20.23
C ALA A 4 -2.13 9.18 19.64
N VAL A 5 -2.33 8.74 18.41
CA VAL A 5 -1.28 8.15 17.56
C VAL A 5 -1.26 8.85 16.22
N ILE A 6 -0.09 9.32 15.84
CA ILE A 6 0.21 9.91 14.54
C ILE A 6 1.04 8.92 13.74
N ASP A 7 0.59 8.51 12.57
CA ASP A 7 1.28 7.55 11.71
C ASP A 7 1.87 8.23 10.47
N LEU A 8 3.15 7.98 10.23
CA LEU A 8 3.89 8.37 9.02
C LEU A 8 3.86 7.23 8.01
N SER A 9 3.00 7.34 7.02
CA SER A 9 2.82 6.33 5.98
C SER A 9 3.33 6.78 4.60
N SER A 10 3.38 5.86 3.63
CA SER A 10 3.77 6.16 2.24
C SER A 10 2.87 7.18 1.54
N THR A 11 1.68 7.41 2.05
CA THR A 11 0.71 8.35 1.48
C THR A 11 0.65 9.68 2.22
N GLY A 12 1.15 9.74 3.46
CA GLY A 12 1.14 10.96 4.25
C GLY A 12 1.15 10.71 5.75
N VAL A 13 0.65 11.70 6.48
CA VAL A 13 0.54 11.70 7.93
C VAL A 13 -0.93 11.52 8.32
N SER A 14 -1.22 10.55 9.17
CA SER A 14 -2.59 10.33 9.68
C SER A 14 -2.62 10.31 11.20
N THR A 15 -3.65 10.91 11.77
CA THR A 15 -3.81 11.08 13.23
C THR A 15 -5.10 10.43 13.68
N VAL A 16 -5.04 9.67 14.77
CA VAL A 16 -6.21 9.22 15.54
C VAL A 16 -6.09 9.75 16.94
N ILE A 17 -7.15 10.37 17.43
CA ILE A 17 -7.32 10.74 18.83
C ILE A 17 -8.49 9.94 19.36
N ALA A 18 -8.30 9.28 20.49
CA ALA A 18 -9.30 8.45 21.13
C ALA A 18 -9.39 8.75 22.63
N GLU A 19 -10.54 8.47 23.22
CA GLU A 19 -10.74 8.52 24.66
C GLU A 19 -11.00 7.12 25.20
N GLY A 20 -10.39 6.78 26.32
CA GLY A 20 -10.54 5.44 26.87
C GLY A 20 -9.81 5.21 28.19
N ASP A 21 -9.66 3.94 28.51
CA ASP A 21 -9.05 3.48 29.74
C ASP A 21 -7.73 2.74 29.46
N ARG A 22 -6.66 3.25 30.07
CA ARG A 22 -5.32 2.67 29.95
C ARG A 22 -5.23 1.24 30.47
N ALA A 23 -5.94 0.91 31.55
CA ALA A 23 -5.85 -0.39 32.16
C ALA A 23 -6.43 -1.51 31.28
N THR A 24 -7.47 -1.18 30.53
CA THR A 24 -8.11 -2.14 29.61
C THR A 24 -7.55 -2.08 28.19
N GLY A 25 -6.88 -1.00 27.81
CA GLY A 25 -6.44 -0.73 26.44
C GLY A 25 -7.60 -0.49 25.47
N ILE A 26 -8.81 -0.23 25.97
CA ILE A 26 -9.99 0.03 25.15
C ILE A 26 -10.13 1.55 24.97
N PHE A 27 -10.08 1.98 23.70
CA PHE A 27 -10.18 3.37 23.29
C PHE A 27 -11.22 3.56 22.20
N GLU A 28 -12.10 4.55 22.36
CA GLU A 28 -13.09 4.94 21.37
C GLU A 28 -12.58 6.12 20.54
N PRO A 29 -12.45 6.00 19.23
CA PRO A 29 -11.98 7.09 18.38
C PRO A 29 -12.91 8.30 18.44
N MET A 30 -12.36 9.47 18.78
CA MET A 30 -13.05 10.75 18.80
C MET A 30 -12.78 11.60 17.55
N TYR A 31 -11.56 11.46 16.99
CA TYR A 31 -11.11 12.27 15.87
C TYR A 31 -10.15 11.48 15.00
N LYS A 32 -10.36 11.55 13.70
CA LYS A 32 -9.46 10.98 12.70
C LYS A 32 -9.18 12.03 11.64
N ASP A 33 -7.89 12.22 11.31
CA ASP A 33 -7.46 13.13 10.26
C ASP A 33 -6.36 12.49 9.41
N ARG A 34 -6.23 12.99 8.19
CA ARG A 34 -5.18 12.58 7.28
C ARG A 34 -4.72 13.74 6.39
N THR A 35 -3.43 14.03 6.43
CA THR A 35 -2.76 14.92 5.50
C THR A 35 -2.05 14.11 4.43
N ASN A 36 -2.60 14.10 3.21
CA ASN A 36 -2.01 13.44 2.07
C ASN A 36 -0.85 14.27 1.52
N ILE A 37 0.36 13.74 1.58
CA ILE A 37 1.59 14.40 1.08
C ILE A 37 2.29 13.58 0.00
N ALA A 38 1.71 12.45 -0.40
CA ALA A 38 2.26 11.55 -1.40
C ALA A 38 3.76 11.29 -1.19
N VAL A 39 4.14 10.87 0.02
CA VAL A 39 5.54 10.66 0.44
C VAL A 39 6.31 9.86 -0.60
N ALA A 40 5.65 8.88 -1.22
CA ALA A 40 6.24 8.05 -2.26
C ALA A 40 6.77 8.83 -3.48
N ASP A 41 6.23 10.01 -3.79
CA ASP A 41 6.66 10.84 -4.93
C ASP A 41 7.99 11.59 -4.65
N TYR A 42 8.42 11.60 -3.38
CA TYR A 42 9.67 12.23 -2.95
C TYR A 42 10.82 11.24 -2.77
N PHE A 43 10.60 9.98 -3.16
CA PHE A 43 11.65 8.95 -3.15
C PHE A 43 12.38 8.90 -4.50
N ASP A 44 13.71 8.76 -4.44
CA ASP A 44 14.56 8.44 -5.61
C ASP A 44 14.73 6.93 -5.83
N GLY A 45 13.96 6.12 -5.12
CA GLY A 45 14.04 4.66 -5.09
C GLY A 45 14.79 4.10 -3.88
N LYS A 46 15.53 4.93 -3.14
CA LYS A 46 16.31 4.53 -1.94
C LYS A 46 16.18 5.52 -0.80
N SER A 47 16.11 6.80 -1.09
CA SER A 47 16.12 7.88 -0.09
C SER A 47 14.94 8.82 -0.31
N ILE A 48 14.48 9.46 0.75
CA ILE A 48 13.51 10.56 0.64
C ILE A 48 14.28 11.87 0.40
N SER A 49 13.80 12.66 -0.55
CA SER A 49 14.41 13.94 -0.88
C SER A 49 14.28 14.97 0.26
N PRO A 50 15.16 15.99 0.35
CA PRO A 50 15.05 17.07 1.34
C PRO A 50 13.66 17.72 1.34
N ARG A 51 13.05 17.92 0.17
CA ARG A 51 11.70 18.48 0.05
C ARG A 51 10.64 17.55 0.65
N GLY A 52 10.80 16.23 0.49
CA GLY A 52 9.91 15.24 1.11
C GLY A 52 10.01 15.27 2.63
N ILE A 53 11.22 15.41 3.17
CA ILE A 53 11.46 15.53 4.61
C ILE A 53 10.78 16.79 5.17
N GLU A 54 10.92 17.95 4.52
CA GLU A 54 10.24 19.18 4.94
C GLU A 54 8.71 19.02 4.94
N LYS A 55 8.14 18.38 3.92
CA LYS A 55 6.70 18.08 3.87
C LYS A 55 6.22 17.19 5.02
N LEU A 56 7.01 16.18 5.41
CA LEU A 56 6.72 15.36 6.59
C LEU A 56 6.75 16.19 7.87
N ILE A 57 7.76 17.05 8.03
CA ILE A 57 7.92 17.93 9.18
C ILE A 57 6.72 18.89 9.30
N ASP A 58 6.34 19.55 8.22
CA ASP A 58 5.20 20.48 8.20
C ASP A 58 3.90 19.77 8.62
N ALA A 59 3.66 18.56 8.10
CA ALA A 59 2.50 17.78 8.44
C ALA A 59 2.52 17.31 9.91
N LEU A 60 3.69 16.93 10.45
CA LEU A 60 3.85 16.58 11.85
C LEU A 60 3.61 17.75 12.78
N ILE A 61 4.08 18.96 12.43
CA ILE A 61 3.83 20.19 13.21
C ILE A 61 2.33 20.47 13.25
N SER A 62 1.63 20.35 12.13
CA SER A 62 0.19 20.51 12.06
C SER A 62 -0.55 19.49 12.91
N ALA A 63 -0.21 18.20 12.79
CA ALA A 63 -0.82 17.12 13.57
C ALA A 63 -0.60 17.32 15.07
N ARG A 64 0.63 17.65 15.50
CA ARG A 64 0.96 17.96 16.89
C ARG A 64 0.13 19.13 17.44
N SER A 65 -0.06 20.18 16.63
CA SER A 65 -0.87 21.35 17.02
C SER A 65 -2.33 20.95 17.27
N THR A 66 -2.90 20.10 16.40
CA THR A 66 -4.26 19.56 16.56
C THR A 66 -4.37 18.72 17.85
N VAL A 67 -3.42 17.81 18.07
CA VAL A 67 -3.37 16.95 19.25
C VAL A 67 -3.32 17.79 20.54
N ARG A 68 -2.49 18.84 20.59
CA ARG A 68 -2.43 19.77 21.74
C ARG A 68 -3.75 20.53 21.94
N ALA A 69 -4.33 21.05 20.85
CA ALA A 69 -5.58 21.83 20.92
C ALA A 69 -6.75 20.99 21.44
N MET A 70 -6.73 19.68 21.20
CA MET A 70 -7.75 18.74 21.68
C MET A 70 -7.52 18.25 23.11
N GLY A 71 -6.47 18.71 23.79
CA GLY A 71 -6.18 18.37 25.17
C GLY A 71 -5.82 16.89 25.37
N VAL A 72 -5.04 16.33 24.43
CA VAL A 72 -4.54 14.97 24.54
C VAL A 72 -3.49 14.89 25.62
N GLU A 73 -3.54 13.85 26.43
CA GLU A 73 -2.66 13.61 27.57
C GLU A 73 -1.40 12.84 27.15
N GLU A 74 -1.54 11.89 26.21
CA GLU A 74 -0.45 11.04 25.76
C GLU A 74 -0.51 10.87 24.24
N CYS A 75 0.64 11.07 23.56
CA CYS A 75 0.72 11.02 22.10
C CYS A 75 1.99 10.29 21.65
N TYR A 76 1.84 9.44 20.64
CA TYR A 76 2.96 8.75 20.00
C TYR A 76 2.99 9.06 18.52
N VAL A 77 4.21 9.10 17.94
CA VAL A 77 4.40 9.13 16.50
C VAL A 77 5.02 7.81 16.08
N ILE A 78 4.35 7.12 15.19
CA ILE A 78 4.81 5.86 14.61
C ILE A 78 5.16 6.02 13.13
N SER A 79 6.00 5.15 12.62
CA SER A 79 6.21 4.99 11.19
C SER A 79 6.17 3.53 10.81
N THR A 80 5.39 3.23 9.77
CA THR A 80 5.20 1.91 9.19
C THR A 80 6.14 1.68 7.99
N ALA A 81 5.75 0.88 7.02
CA ALA A 81 6.57 0.47 5.88
C ALA A 81 7.23 1.62 5.09
N ALA A 82 6.67 2.84 5.15
CA ALA A 82 7.09 3.96 4.31
C ALA A 82 8.54 4.41 4.52
N LEU A 83 8.98 4.46 5.78
CA LEU A 83 10.32 4.93 6.15
C LEU A 83 11.22 3.78 6.67
N ARG A 84 10.72 2.53 6.67
CA ARG A 84 11.41 1.40 7.30
C ARG A 84 12.74 1.05 6.65
N ASN A 85 12.85 1.17 5.33
CA ASN A 85 13.99 0.67 4.56
C ASN A 85 14.55 1.73 3.60
N ILE A 86 14.67 2.97 4.07
CA ILE A 86 15.29 4.04 3.29
C ILE A 86 16.74 4.24 3.72
N ASP A 87 17.61 4.55 2.76
CA ASP A 87 19.04 4.69 3.00
C ASP A 87 19.39 5.91 3.90
N ASN A 88 18.50 6.92 3.94
CA ASN A 88 18.68 8.13 4.74
C ASN A 88 17.75 8.24 5.96
N ILE A 89 17.35 7.11 6.53
CA ILE A 89 16.43 7.07 7.70
C ILE A 89 16.99 7.87 8.90
N GLU A 90 18.30 7.80 9.15
CA GLU A 90 18.94 8.54 10.24
C GLU A 90 18.86 10.06 10.02
N GLU A 91 19.06 10.53 8.80
CA GLU A 91 18.91 11.94 8.43
C GLU A 91 17.47 12.41 8.66
N VAL A 92 16.49 11.61 8.23
CA VAL A 92 15.05 11.91 8.43
C VAL A 92 14.73 12.00 9.92
N ALA A 93 15.14 11.01 10.71
CA ALA A 93 14.91 10.96 12.15
C ALA A 93 15.52 12.17 12.88
N VAL A 94 16.78 12.51 12.55
CA VAL A 94 17.48 13.67 13.14
C VAL A 94 16.78 14.97 12.78
N LYS A 95 16.41 15.18 11.51
CA LYS A 95 15.71 16.41 11.08
C LYS A 95 14.34 16.56 11.73
N ILE A 96 13.55 15.48 11.80
CA ILE A 96 12.26 15.48 12.49
C ILE A 96 12.47 15.87 13.96
N ARG A 97 13.40 15.20 14.67
CA ARG A 97 13.66 15.47 16.08
C ARG A 97 14.13 16.92 16.32
N MET A 98 15.04 17.42 15.49
CA MET A 98 15.56 18.79 15.64
C MET A 98 14.49 19.85 15.42
N ARG A 99 13.58 19.64 14.44
CA ARG A 99 12.59 20.63 14.03
C ARG A 99 11.30 20.56 14.85
N THR A 100 10.96 19.39 15.40
CA THR A 100 9.68 19.14 16.07
C THR A 100 9.82 18.69 17.51
N GLY A 101 11.00 18.23 17.95
CA GLY A 101 11.21 17.55 19.23
C GLY A 101 10.68 16.11 19.25
N ILE A 102 10.06 15.65 18.16
CA ILE A 102 9.41 14.35 18.07
C ILE A 102 10.45 13.25 17.83
N VAL A 103 10.33 12.15 18.57
CA VAL A 103 11.00 10.88 18.29
C VAL A 103 9.99 9.96 17.62
N VAL A 104 10.35 9.41 16.46
CA VAL A 104 9.50 8.50 15.70
C VAL A 104 9.75 7.08 16.16
N ASN A 105 8.68 6.34 16.50
CA ASN A 105 8.72 4.93 16.82
C ASN A 105 8.57 4.13 15.52
N TYR A 106 9.62 3.45 15.09
CA TYR A 106 9.62 2.69 13.83
C TYR A 106 9.12 1.27 14.07
N LEU A 107 7.94 0.95 13.53
CA LEU A 107 7.35 -0.38 13.64
C LEU A 107 7.92 -1.30 12.55
N ASP A 108 8.30 -2.51 12.92
CA ASP A 108 8.55 -3.55 11.93
C ASP A 108 7.23 -4.12 11.38
N GLY A 109 7.29 -4.92 10.30
CA GLY A 109 6.08 -5.45 9.67
C GLY A 109 5.30 -6.42 10.55
N ARG A 110 5.95 -7.07 11.50
CA ARG A 110 5.29 -7.97 12.44
C ARG A 110 4.54 -7.19 13.50
N THR A 111 5.14 -6.16 14.06
CA THR A 111 4.49 -5.26 15.02
C THR A 111 3.33 -4.51 14.38
N GLU A 112 3.49 -4.04 13.13
CA GLU A 112 2.42 -3.42 12.34
C GLU A 112 1.21 -4.37 12.19
N ALA A 113 1.44 -5.59 11.73
CA ALA A 113 0.39 -6.61 11.59
C ALA A 113 -0.23 -7.02 12.95
N TYR A 114 0.56 -7.05 14.02
CA TYR A 114 0.05 -7.33 15.36
C TYR A 114 -0.82 -6.21 15.92
N CYS A 115 -0.51 -4.95 15.64
CA CYS A 115 -1.39 -3.83 15.94
C CYS A 115 -2.75 -3.98 15.25
N ASP A 116 -2.76 -4.34 13.97
CA ASP A 116 -4.01 -4.60 13.23
C ASP A 116 -4.81 -5.74 13.85
N LEU A 117 -4.14 -6.82 14.24
CA LEU A 117 -4.78 -7.94 14.93
C LEU A 117 -5.42 -7.51 16.24
N VAL A 118 -4.69 -6.77 17.07
CA VAL A 118 -5.16 -6.30 18.39
C VAL A 118 -6.39 -5.41 18.25
N SER A 119 -6.38 -4.46 17.33
CA SER A 119 -7.50 -3.53 17.10
C SER A 119 -8.74 -4.21 16.52
N ASN A 120 -8.59 -5.41 15.94
CA ASN A 120 -9.66 -6.14 15.25
C ASN A 120 -10.06 -7.46 15.92
N ARG A 121 -9.59 -7.74 17.14
CA ARG A 121 -9.93 -8.98 17.88
C ARG A 121 -11.42 -9.25 17.99
N LYS A 122 -12.27 -8.21 18.02
CA LYS A 122 -13.73 -8.35 18.07
C LYS A 122 -14.29 -9.21 16.93
N TYR A 123 -13.64 -9.23 15.77
CA TYR A 123 -14.08 -10.02 14.61
C TYR A 123 -13.71 -11.50 14.71
N ALA A 124 -12.88 -11.92 15.67
CA ALA A 124 -12.62 -13.33 15.93
C ALA A 124 -13.91 -14.11 16.27
N ALA A 125 -14.93 -13.43 16.78
CA ALA A 125 -16.24 -14.02 17.05
C ALA A 125 -16.96 -14.54 15.78
N PHE A 126 -16.54 -14.15 14.58
CA PHE A 126 -17.09 -14.66 13.31
C PHE A 126 -16.53 -16.04 12.93
N GLY A 127 -15.60 -16.60 13.70
CA GLY A 127 -14.98 -17.91 13.44
C GLY A 127 -13.75 -17.80 12.54
N ASP A 128 -13.75 -18.47 11.40
CA ASP A 128 -12.60 -18.53 10.48
C ASP A 128 -12.43 -17.20 9.73
N VAL A 129 -11.65 -16.28 10.30
CA VAL A 129 -11.49 -14.91 9.82
C VAL A 129 -10.03 -14.61 9.49
N VAL A 130 -9.78 -14.09 8.29
CA VAL A 130 -8.50 -13.48 7.92
C VAL A 130 -8.61 -11.96 7.95
N LEU A 131 -7.67 -11.30 8.61
CA LEU A 131 -7.48 -9.85 8.49
C LEU A 131 -6.50 -9.57 7.37
N ILE A 132 -6.81 -8.55 6.55
CA ILE A 132 -5.99 -8.13 5.40
C ILE A 132 -5.81 -6.61 5.46
N ASP A 133 -4.60 -6.15 5.75
CA ASP A 133 -4.18 -4.77 5.47
C ASP A 133 -3.40 -4.70 4.16
N ILE A 134 -3.80 -3.78 3.29
CA ILE A 134 -3.08 -3.48 2.05
C ILE A 134 -2.44 -2.10 2.19
N GLY A 135 -1.19 -2.08 2.61
CA GLY A 135 -0.35 -0.89 2.60
C GLY A 135 0.14 -0.53 1.21
N GLY A 136 0.74 0.66 1.07
CA GLY A 136 1.32 1.07 -0.22
C GLY A 136 2.49 0.20 -0.67
N GLY A 137 3.33 -0.23 0.28
CA GLY A 137 4.56 -0.98 0.06
C GLY A 137 4.54 -2.44 0.51
N SER A 138 3.59 -2.83 1.34
CA SER A 138 3.47 -4.18 1.93
C SER A 138 2.01 -4.61 2.01
N VAL A 139 1.79 -5.88 2.37
CA VAL A 139 0.48 -6.43 2.71
C VAL A 139 0.64 -7.30 3.94
N GLU A 140 -0.14 -6.99 4.96
CA GLU A 140 -0.16 -7.69 6.23
C GLU A 140 -1.39 -8.60 6.30
N LEU A 141 -1.18 -9.82 6.82
CA LEU A 141 -2.20 -10.85 6.93
C LEU A 141 -2.16 -11.45 8.32
N CYS A 142 -3.30 -11.53 8.99
CA CYS A 142 -3.43 -12.15 10.30
C CYS A 142 -4.61 -13.13 10.32
N ASP A 143 -4.42 -14.28 10.94
CA ASP A 143 -5.50 -15.20 11.29
C ASP A 143 -6.11 -14.72 12.62
N LEU A 144 -7.30 -14.11 12.59
CA LEU A 144 -7.94 -13.59 13.81
C LEU A 144 -8.45 -14.71 14.75
N SER A 145 -8.59 -15.94 14.28
CA SER A 145 -8.92 -17.08 15.14
C SER A 145 -7.73 -17.53 15.98
N ASN A 146 -6.51 -17.13 15.60
CA ASN A 146 -5.28 -17.41 16.32
C ASN A 146 -4.58 -16.08 16.66
N ALA A 147 -4.74 -15.62 17.89
CA ALA A 147 -4.33 -14.27 18.32
C ALA A 147 -2.84 -14.15 18.68
N ASP A 148 -1.97 -14.99 18.13
CA ASP A 148 -0.54 -14.97 18.40
C ASP A 148 0.20 -13.96 17.50
N LYS A 149 1.13 -13.21 18.09
CA LYS A 149 2.03 -12.28 17.36
C LYS A 149 2.88 -13.03 16.31
N ASP A 150 3.11 -14.33 16.49
CA ASP A 150 3.91 -15.13 15.57
C ASP A 150 3.13 -15.63 14.34
N ASP A 151 1.80 -15.55 14.35
CA ASP A 151 0.93 -15.99 13.25
C ASP A 151 0.60 -14.89 12.23
N VAL A 152 1.30 -13.77 12.30
CA VAL A 152 1.17 -12.69 11.32
C VAL A 152 2.10 -12.90 10.13
N THR A 153 1.63 -12.58 8.94
CA THR A 153 2.42 -12.63 7.70
C THR A 153 2.51 -11.25 7.08
N CYS A 154 3.74 -10.76 6.89
CA CYS A 154 4.01 -9.54 6.14
C CYS A 154 4.59 -9.90 4.77
N LEU A 155 3.93 -9.43 3.70
CA LEU A 155 4.37 -9.61 2.31
C LEU A 155 5.00 -8.30 1.83
N ASP A 156 6.28 -8.34 1.46
CA ASP A 156 7.04 -7.18 1.01
C ASP A 156 6.68 -6.75 -0.41
N PHE A 157 5.40 -6.57 -0.68
CA PHE A 157 4.87 -5.94 -1.87
C PHE A 157 3.52 -5.26 -1.58
N GLY A 158 3.32 -4.10 -2.17
CA GLY A 158 2.06 -3.36 -2.13
C GLY A 158 1.77 -2.73 -3.49
N PRO A 159 0.60 -2.10 -3.65
CA PRO A 159 0.17 -1.52 -4.94
C PRO A 159 1.15 -0.51 -5.53
N ILE A 160 1.85 0.29 -4.71
CA ILE A 160 2.86 1.26 -5.19
C ILE A 160 4.05 0.53 -5.81
N LYS A 161 4.61 -0.49 -5.11
CA LYS A 161 5.71 -1.30 -5.64
C LYS A 161 5.31 -2.06 -6.91
N LEU A 162 4.07 -2.61 -6.93
CA LEU A 162 3.55 -3.32 -8.09
C LEU A 162 3.33 -2.39 -9.28
N ARG A 163 2.84 -1.16 -9.05
CA ARG A 163 2.71 -0.15 -10.08
C ARG A 163 4.07 0.15 -10.72
N GLY A 164 5.06 0.51 -9.93
CA GLY A 164 6.40 0.84 -10.43
C GLY A 164 7.05 -0.30 -11.23
N LYS A 165 6.71 -1.57 -10.93
CA LYS A 165 7.29 -2.74 -11.58
C LYS A 165 6.56 -3.22 -12.83
N TYR A 166 5.23 -3.06 -12.89
CA TYR A 166 4.40 -3.75 -13.87
C TYR A 166 3.53 -2.84 -14.73
N VAL A 167 3.28 -1.59 -14.31
CA VAL A 167 2.30 -0.70 -14.95
C VAL A 167 3.01 0.49 -15.56
N SER A 168 2.78 0.69 -16.86
CA SER A 168 3.43 1.74 -17.64
C SER A 168 2.67 3.06 -17.68
N ASP A 169 1.38 3.05 -17.35
CA ASP A 169 0.50 4.21 -17.40
C ASP A 169 -0.28 4.38 -16.06
N ILE A 170 -1.36 5.12 -16.04
CA ILE A 170 -2.21 5.32 -14.85
C ILE A 170 -2.87 3.99 -14.45
N TYR A 171 -3.39 3.24 -15.41
CA TYR A 171 -4.10 1.98 -15.21
C TYR A 171 -3.37 0.81 -15.84
N PRO A 172 -3.42 -0.38 -15.19
CA PRO A 172 -2.84 -1.56 -15.80
C PRO A 172 -3.62 -1.98 -17.05
N THR A 173 -2.91 -2.30 -18.10
CA THR A 173 -3.45 -3.03 -19.25
C THR A 173 -3.84 -4.44 -18.85
N GLU A 174 -4.57 -5.15 -19.71
CA GLU A 174 -4.96 -6.55 -19.44
C GLU A 174 -3.76 -7.45 -19.21
N ASP A 175 -2.70 -7.29 -20.00
CA ASP A 175 -1.49 -8.09 -19.89
C ASP A 175 -0.64 -7.74 -18.67
N GLU A 176 -0.61 -6.46 -18.28
CA GLU A 176 0.00 -6.02 -17.03
C GLU A 176 -0.76 -6.59 -15.82
N ALA A 177 -2.08 -6.55 -15.83
CA ALA A 177 -2.91 -7.18 -14.81
C ALA A 177 -2.69 -8.70 -14.73
N LYS A 178 -2.49 -9.41 -15.87
CA LYS A 178 -2.13 -10.83 -15.88
C LYS A 178 -0.76 -11.08 -15.24
N ARG A 179 0.24 -10.22 -15.53
CA ARG A 179 1.58 -10.30 -14.93
C ARG A 179 1.53 -10.08 -13.41
N ILE A 180 0.78 -9.08 -12.95
CA ILE A 180 0.56 -8.82 -11.52
C ILE A 180 -0.07 -10.06 -10.85
N LYS A 181 -1.15 -10.61 -11.39
CA LYS A 181 -1.80 -11.82 -10.84
C LYS A 181 -0.84 -13.01 -10.77
N LYS A 182 0.00 -13.22 -11.79
CA LYS A 182 1.02 -14.28 -11.79
C LYS A 182 2.05 -14.07 -10.67
N PHE A 183 2.51 -12.84 -10.49
CA PHE A 183 3.43 -12.48 -9.41
C PHE A 183 2.80 -12.73 -8.03
N LEU A 184 1.56 -12.28 -7.80
CA LEU A 184 0.85 -12.46 -6.53
C LEU A 184 0.71 -13.93 -6.16
N ARG A 185 0.34 -14.79 -7.11
CA ARG A 185 0.23 -16.24 -6.88
C ARG A 185 1.58 -16.84 -6.47
N LYS A 186 2.65 -16.50 -7.21
CA LYS A 186 4.00 -16.95 -6.88
C LYS A 186 4.41 -16.52 -5.47
N LYS A 187 4.23 -15.24 -5.11
CA LYS A 187 4.57 -14.71 -3.80
C LYS A 187 3.74 -15.32 -2.66
N SER A 188 2.46 -15.54 -2.91
CA SER A 188 1.60 -16.25 -1.95
C SER A 188 2.03 -17.71 -1.73
N ASP A 189 2.55 -18.37 -2.78
CA ASP A 189 3.08 -19.73 -2.65
C ASP A 189 4.44 -19.76 -1.93
N GLU A 190 5.32 -18.81 -2.23
CA GLU A 190 6.60 -18.63 -1.52
C GLU A 190 6.38 -18.37 -0.02
N ALA A 191 5.40 -17.57 0.32
CA ALA A 191 5.00 -17.28 1.70
C ALA A 191 4.18 -18.39 2.36
N LYS A 192 3.95 -19.54 1.65
CA LYS A 192 3.17 -20.68 2.14
C LYS A 192 1.78 -20.32 2.64
N LEU A 193 1.17 -19.25 2.11
CA LEU A 193 -0.17 -18.85 2.50
C LEU A 193 -1.16 -20.01 2.28
N PRO A 194 -2.12 -20.22 3.19
CA PRO A 194 -3.10 -21.30 3.07
C PRO A 194 -3.87 -21.20 1.76
N ARG A 195 -4.24 -22.35 1.21
CA ARG A 195 -5.09 -22.45 0.03
C ARG A 195 -6.43 -23.05 0.44
N LYS A 196 -7.51 -22.42 0.02
CA LYS A 196 -8.89 -22.91 0.12
C LYS A 196 -9.40 -23.19 1.55
N ASN A 197 -10.60 -22.74 1.80
CA ASN A 197 -11.48 -23.10 2.92
C ASN A 197 -10.91 -22.93 4.35
N LYS A 198 -9.84 -22.14 4.53
CA LYS A 198 -9.39 -21.81 5.88
C LYS A 198 -10.19 -20.63 6.47
N PHE A 199 -10.67 -19.73 5.61
CA PHE A 199 -11.36 -18.52 6.06
C PHE A 199 -12.69 -18.36 5.31
N SER A 200 -13.77 -18.14 6.04
CA SER A 200 -15.08 -17.80 5.49
C SER A 200 -15.23 -16.28 5.28
N THR A 201 -14.59 -15.50 6.13
CA THR A 201 -14.69 -14.05 6.18
C THR A 201 -13.30 -13.41 6.11
N ALA A 202 -13.21 -12.30 5.40
CA ALA A 202 -12.05 -11.40 5.44
C ALA A 202 -12.45 -10.08 6.07
N VAL A 203 -11.71 -9.65 7.08
CA VAL A 203 -11.75 -8.27 7.59
C VAL A 203 -10.67 -7.48 6.88
N ILE A 204 -11.05 -6.39 6.22
CA ILE A 204 -10.12 -5.53 5.52
C ILE A 204 -9.96 -4.20 6.26
N VAL A 205 -8.71 -3.76 6.41
CA VAL A 205 -8.33 -2.55 7.15
C VAL A 205 -7.37 -1.69 6.35
N GLY A 206 -7.16 -0.47 6.81
CA GLY A 206 -6.16 0.44 6.26
C GLY A 206 -6.68 1.29 5.10
N SER A 207 -5.98 2.39 4.85
CA SER A 207 -6.45 3.49 4.00
C SER A 207 -6.65 3.14 2.52
N ILE A 208 -6.00 2.10 2.03
CA ILE A 208 -6.20 1.62 0.65
C ILE A 208 -7.49 0.81 0.59
N ASN A 209 -7.77 -0.01 1.60
CA ASN A 209 -9.01 -0.77 1.71
C ASN A 209 -10.22 0.16 1.94
N ASP A 210 -10.05 1.25 2.72
CA ASP A 210 -11.05 2.31 2.85
C ASP A 210 -11.40 2.92 1.49
N ALA A 211 -10.39 3.23 0.68
CA ALA A 211 -10.58 3.77 -0.68
C ALA A 211 -11.26 2.76 -1.61
N ILE A 212 -10.88 1.48 -1.54
CA ILE A 212 -11.56 0.40 -2.27
C ILE A 212 -13.03 0.34 -1.87
N TYR A 213 -13.33 0.37 -0.58
CA TYR A 213 -14.70 0.30 -0.09
C TYR A 213 -15.53 1.54 -0.45
N ALA A 214 -14.99 2.74 -0.32
CA ALA A 214 -15.64 3.98 -0.73
C ALA A 214 -16.01 3.95 -2.22
N THR A 215 -15.08 3.48 -3.07
CA THR A 215 -15.28 3.36 -4.51
C THR A 215 -16.28 2.25 -4.85
N TYR A 216 -16.24 1.13 -4.11
CA TYR A 216 -17.21 0.04 -4.26
C TYR A 216 -18.63 0.46 -3.89
N ARG A 217 -18.79 1.24 -2.81
CA ARG A 217 -20.10 1.81 -2.40
C ARG A 217 -20.72 2.67 -3.50
N GLU A 218 -19.89 3.55 -4.09
CA GLU A 218 -20.33 4.43 -5.17
C GLU A 218 -20.69 3.61 -6.44
N TYR A 219 -19.86 2.61 -6.79
CA TYR A 219 -20.14 1.67 -7.88
C TYR A 219 -21.49 0.95 -7.69
N CYS A 220 -21.86 0.61 -6.48
CA CYS A 220 -23.13 -0.03 -6.16
C CYS A 220 -24.32 0.94 -6.09
N GLU A 221 -24.09 2.27 -6.24
CA GLU A 221 -25.10 3.33 -6.11
C GLU A 221 -25.86 3.27 -4.77
N LYS A 222 -25.27 2.70 -3.73
CA LYS A 222 -25.90 2.49 -2.43
C LYS A 222 -25.34 3.45 -1.38
N LYS A 223 -26.09 4.50 -1.07
CA LYS A 223 -25.77 5.45 0.02
C LYS A 223 -25.72 4.80 1.40
N LYS A 224 -26.38 3.67 1.62
CA LYS A 224 -26.40 2.90 2.87
C LYS A 224 -26.01 1.44 2.60
N LEU A 225 -24.77 1.21 2.15
CA LEU A 225 -24.21 -0.13 2.17
C LEU A 225 -23.72 -0.37 3.62
N GLY A 226 -24.08 -1.52 4.21
CA GLY A 226 -23.48 -1.97 5.46
C GLY A 226 -21.98 -2.23 5.27
N THR A 227 -21.28 -2.47 6.37
CA THR A 227 -19.83 -2.77 6.36
C THR A 227 -19.47 -4.10 5.70
N GLU A 228 -20.46 -4.90 5.29
CA GLU A 228 -20.30 -6.23 4.72
C GLU A 228 -20.69 -6.30 3.25
N PHE A 229 -19.92 -7.06 2.47
CA PHE A 229 -20.21 -7.33 1.06
C PHE A 229 -19.61 -8.66 0.60
N SER A 230 -20.21 -9.26 -0.46
CA SER A 230 -19.80 -10.57 -0.94
C SER A 230 -18.66 -10.51 -1.96
N TYR A 231 -17.83 -11.55 -1.99
CA TYR A 231 -16.77 -11.72 -2.97
C TYR A 231 -17.28 -11.67 -4.43
N ASP A 232 -18.45 -12.26 -4.72
CA ASP A 232 -19.00 -12.26 -6.09
C ASP A 232 -19.34 -10.86 -6.60
N LYS A 233 -19.87 -9.99 -5.73
CA LYS A 233 -20.09 -8.58 -6.06
C LYS A 233 -18.77 -7.84 -6.23
N TYR A 234 -17.82 -8.07 -5.32
CA TYR A 234 -16.49 -7.48 -5.39
C TYR A 234 -15.74 -7.87 -6.67
N LYS A 235 -15.84 -9.13 -7.11
CA LYS A 235 -15.26 -9.61 -8.37
C LYS A 235 -15.76 -8.83 -9.60
N LYS A 236 -17.04 -8.48 -9.64
CA LYS A 236 -17.65 -7.65 -10.70
C LYS A 236 -17.11 -6.23 -10.67
N PHE A 237 -17.02 -5.64 -9.48
CA PHE A 237 -16.42 -4.31 -9.28
C PHE A 237 -14.96 -4.25 -9.76
N VAL A 238 -14.14 -5.25 -9.43
CA VAL A 238 -12.75 -5.30 -9.93
C VAL A 238 -12.70 -5.41 -11.46
N ALA A 239 -13.60 -6.16 -12.07
CA ALA A 239 -13.68 -6.21 -13.54
C ALA A 239 -14.03 -4.84 -14.13
N TYR A 240 -14.97 -4.12 -13.53
CA TYR A 240 -15.31 -2.75 -13.91
C TYR A 240 -14.09 -1.80 -13.80
N LEU A 241 -13.37 -1.82 -12.69
CA LEU A 241 -12.17 -0.99 -12.50
C LEU A 241 -11.07 -1.26 -13.54
N LEU A 242 -11.02 -2.47 -14.10
CA LEU A 242 -10.00 -2.83 -15.09
C LEU A 242 -10.38 -2.51 -16.53
N SER A 243 -11.66 -2.45 -16.85
CA SER A 243 -12.12 -2.36 -18.25
C SER A 243 -13.07 -1.21 -18.58
N SER A 244 -13.77 -0.63 -17.59
CA SER A 244 -14.73 0.44 -17.85
C SER A 244 -14.06 1.75 -18.23
N PRO A 245 -14.57 2.48 -19.24
CA PRO A 245 -14.14 3.85 -19.54
C PRO A 245 -14.47 4.82 -18.40
N ASP A 246 -15.53 4.57 -17.63
CA ASP A 246 -16.02 5.45 -16.56
C ASP A 246 -15.31 5.26 -15.23
N ARG A 247 -14.35 4.30 -15.14
CA ARG A 247 -13.58 4.03 -13.92
C ARG A 247 -12.88 5.26 -13.36
N THR A 248 -12.37 6.13 -14.24
CA THR A 248 -11.68 7.37 -13.84
C THR A 248 -12.61 8.30 -13.09
N GLN A 249 -13.80 8.52 -13.62
CA GLN A 249 -14.82 9.38 -12.99
C GLN A 249 -15.23 8.82 -11.62
N LEU A 250 -15.42 7.50 -11.53
CA LEU A 250 -15.77 6.83 -10.29
C LEU A 250 -14.67 7.01 -9.22
N ILE A 251 -13.40 6.78 -9.58
CA ILE A 251 -12.27 6.93 -8.63
C ILE A 251 -12.08 8.39 -8.24
N MET A 252 -12.14 9.32 -9.20
CA MET A 252 -11.99 10.76 -8.92
C MET A 252 -13.07 11.29 -7.97
N LYS A 253 -14.27 10.70 -7.98
CA LYS A 253 -15.36 11.05 -7.06
C LYS A 253 -15.13 10.54 -5.64
N THR A 254 -14.39 9.46 -5.44
CA THR A 254 -14.35 8.73 -4.16
C THR A 254 -12.97 8.70 -3.50
N ALA A 255 -11.90 8.59 -4.28
CA ALA A 255 -10.53 8.47 -3.80
C ALA A 255 -9.53 8.98 -4.85
N PRO A 256 -9.57 10.28 -5.21
CA PRO A 256 -8.75 10.85 -6.29
C PRO A 256 -7.24 10.66 -6.06
N GLU A 257 -6.80 10.73 -4.80
CA GLU A 257 -5.40 10.55 -4.41
C GLU A 257 -4.89 9.11 -4.58
N LYS A 258 -5.80 8.15 -4.79
CA LYS A 258 -5.49 6.72 -5.01
C LYS A 258 -5.66 6.28 -6.46
N ILE A 259 -5.91 7.20 -7.40
CA ILE A 259 -6.25 6.88 -8.79
C ILE A 259 -5.26 5.91 -9.45
N HIS A 260 -3.97 6.08 -9.19
CA HIS A 260 -2.89 5.31 -9.78
C HIS A 260 -2.62 3.96 -9.09
N VAL A 261 -3.16 3.72 -7.89
CA VAL A 261 -2.93 2.48 -7.13
C VAL A 261 -4.19 1.66 -6.87
N LEU A 262 -5.36 2.28 -6.86
CA LEU A 262 -6.62 1.64 -6.48
C LEU A 262 -6.97 0.42 -7.35
N PRO A 263 -6.87 0.43 -8.69
CA PRO A 263 -7.13 -0.76 -9.49
C PRO A 263 -6.15 -1.90 -9.22
N ILE A 264 -4.89 -1.58 -8.91
CA ILE A 264 -3.86 -2.58 -8.57
C ILE A 264 -4.16 -3.19 -7.19
N ALA A 265 -4.50 -2.35 -6.21
CA ALA A 265 -4.91 -2.78 -4.88
C ALA A 265 -6.15 -3.69 -4.94
N ALA A 266 -7.12 -3.35 -5.78
CA ALA A 266 -8.29 -4.17 -6.00
C ALA A 266 -7.94 -5.55 -6.61
N ILE A 267 -6.91 -5.64 -7.48
CA ILE A 267 -6.38 -6.93 -7.96
C ILE A 267 -5.74 -7.70 -6.80
N VAL A 268 -4.93 -7.05 -5.96
CA VAL A 268 -4.25 -7.68 -4.81
C VAL A 268 -5.29 -8.31 -3.90
N LEU A 269 -6.26 -7.52 -3.42
CA LEU A 269 -7.33 -8.02 -2.55
C LEU A 269 -8.09 -9.18 -3.21
N LYS A 270 -8.48 -9.04 -4.48
CA LYS A 270 -9.21 -10.10 -5.20
C LYS A 270 -8.45 -11.42 -5.27
N GLU A 271 -7.13 -11.39 -5.53
CA GLU A 271 -6.33 -12.62 -5.64
C GLU A 271 -6.13 -13.27 -4.26
N LEU A 272 -6.02 -12.50 -3.17
CA LEU A 272 -5.97 -13.02 -1.80
C LEU A 272 -7.30 -13.65 -1.39
N LEU A 273 -8.42 -12.95 -1.57
CA LEU A 273 -9.76 -13.47 -1.28
C LEU A 273 -10.04 -14.75 -2.07
N LYS A 274 -9.64 -14.78 -3.36
CA LYS A 274 -9.77 -15.98 -4.19
C LYS A 274 -8.93 -17.14 -3.66
N ARG A 275 -7.71 -16.86 -3.21
CA ARG A 275 -6.80 -17.88 -2.67
C ARG A 275 -7.39 -18.56 -1.44
N PHE A 276 -7.91 -17.75 -0.52
CA PHE A 276 -8.51 -18.21 0.73
C PHE A 276 -9.92 -18.78 0.56
N LYS A 277 -10.57 -18.53 -0.59
CA LYS A 277 -12.00 -18.83 -0.84
C LYS A 277 -12.92 -18.10 0.15
N VAL A 278 -12.64 -16.86 0.43
CA VAL A 278 -13.49 -16.00 1.24
C VAL A 278 -14.78 -15.68 0.49
N ASP A 279 -15.90 -15.81 1.16
CA ASP A 279 -17.25 -15.48 0.63
C ASP A 279 -17.73 -14.11 1.12
N ASN A 280 -17.39 -13.73 2.36
CA ASN A 280 -17.82 -12.49 3.00
C ASN A 280 -16.64 -11.56 3.29
N ILE A 281 -16.81 -10.27 3.03
CA ILE A 281 -15.81 -9.23 3.26
C ILE A 281 -16.41 -8.19 4.18
N VAL A 282 -15.67 -7.85 5.24
CA VAL A 282 -16.06 -6.83 6.23
C VAL A 282 -15.02 -5.73 6.24
N ILE A 283 -15.45 -4.47 6.16
CA ILE A 283 -14.54 -3.34 6.35
C ILE A 283 -14.53 -2.94 7.83
N SER A 284 -13.31 -2.80 8.38
CA SER A 284 -13.11 -2.26 9.73
C SER A 284 -12.57 -0.84 9.66
N ASP A 285 -12.97 -0.03 10.61
CA ASP A 285 -12.56 1.36 10.79
C ASP A 285 -11.39 1.54 11.79
N THR A 286 -10.88 0.42 12.34
CA THR A 286 -9.73 0.39 13.25
C THR A 286 -8.56 -0.35 12.60
N GLY A 287 -7.34 0.05 12.92
CA GLY A 287 -6.13 -0.51 12.32
C GLY A 287 -4.90 -0.29 13.20
N VAL A 288 -3.73 -0.16 12.56
CA VAL A 288 -2.42 -0.06 13.23
C VAL A 288 -2.41 0.98 14.36
N LYS A 289 -2.99 2.17 14.16
CA LYS A 289 -2.95 3.25 15.16
C LYS A 289 -3.70 2.89 16.43
N GLU A 290 -4.90 2.36 16.28
CA GLU A 290 -5.74 1.93 17.41
C GLU A 290 -5.12 0.73 18.12
N GLY A 291 -4.52 -0.21 17.39
CA GLY A 291 -3.79 -1.34 17.96
C GLY A 291 -2.52 -0.92 18.71
N TYR A 292 -1.72 -0.03 18.13
CA TYR A 292 -0.53 0.49 18.80
C TYR A 292 -0.90 1.23 20.09
N MET A 293 -1.98 2.05 20.05
CA MET A 293 -2.53 2.73 21.21
C MET A 293 -2.86 1.73 22.34
N ALA A 294 -3.56 0.65 22.01
CA ALA A 294 -3.91 -0.39 22.98
C ALA A 294 -2.66 -1.08 23.57
N LEU A 295 -1.68 -1.40 22.73
CA LEU A 295 -0.44 -2.09 23.14
C LEU A 295 0.41 -1.23 24.08
N VAL A 296 0.66 0.05 23.75
CA VAL A 296 1.46 0.92 24.62
C VAL A 296 0.70 1.31 25.90
N ALA A 297 -0.62 1.47 25.83
CA ALA A 297 -1.42 1.76 27.02
C ALA A 297 -1.37 0.60 28.03
N THR A 298 -1.41 -0.63 27.58
CA THR A 298 -1.35 -1.84 28.44
C THR A 298 0.08 -2.25 28.80
N GLY A 299 1.12 -1.59 28.27
CA GLY A 299 2.52 -1.93 28.47
C GLY A 299 2.98 -3.19 27.71
N ALA A 300 2.18 -3.66 26.73
CA ALA A 300 2.55 -4.79 25.87
C ALA A 300 3.52 -4.40 24.75
N GLU A 301 3.67 -3.11 24.47
CA GLU A 301 4.67 -2.54 23.56
C GLU A 301 5.29 -1.30 24.23
N GLU A 302 6.58 -1.09 24.00
CA GLU A 302 7.28 0.10 24.46
C GLU A 302 7.27 1.18 23.37
N GLY A 303 7.11 2.44 23.77
CA GLY A 303 7.15 3.56 22.85
C GLY A 303 7.66 4.84 23.52
N ILE A 304 8.20 5.72 22.70
CA ILE A 304 8.66 7.04 23.16
C ILE A 304 7.52 8.04 22.90
N PRO A 305 6.91 8.60 23.96
CA PRO A 305 5.84 9.56 23.80
C PRO A 305 6.36 10.91 23.32
N VAL A 306 5.49 11.69 22.68
CA VAL A 306 5.75 13.07 22.31
C VAL A 306 5.60 13.96 23.55
N ASP A 307 6.62 14.77 23.83
CA ASP A 307 6.47 15.84 24.81
C ASP A 307 5.55 16.94 24.26
N LEU A 308 4.29 16.89 24.66
CA LEU A 308 3.27 17.87 24.24
C LEU A 308 3.43 19.21 24.97
N GLY A 309 4.12 19.25 26.12
CA GLY A 309 4.39 20.47 26.90
C GLY A 309 5.53 21.29 26.35
N ALA A 310 6.49 20.64 25.69
CA ALA A 310 7.62 21.35 25.11
C ALA A 310 7.18 22.39 24.08
N PRO A 311 7.74 23.61 24.10
CA PRO A 311 7.55 24.55 23.01
C PRO A 311 8.01 23.88 21.71
N SER A 312 7.33 24.14 20.59
CA SER A 312 7.89 23.77 19.28
C SER A 312 9.26 24.44 19.18
N PRO A 313 10.32 23.70 18.82
CA PRO A 313 11.63 24.31 18.68
C PRO A 313 11.50 25.54 17.79
N LEU A 314 11.82 26.71 18.33
CA LEU A 314 11.78 27.95 17.57
C LEU A 314 12.71 27.77 16.38
N PHE A 315 12.22 28.15 15.22
CA PHE A 315 12.94 28.19 13.97
C PHE A 315 14.15 29.12 14.14
N VAL A 316 15.30 28.61 14.48
CA VAL A 316 16.55 29.33 14.27
C VAL A 316 16.92 29.05 12.81
N ALA A 317 16.46 29.93 11.94
CA ALA A 317 16.94 29.97 10.57
C ALA A 317 18.41 30.44 10.60
N GLY A 318 19.33 29.53 10.47
CA GLY A 318 20.75 29.83 10.39
C GLY A 318 21.59 28.77 11.06
N GLU A 319 22.42 28.13 10.23
CA GLU A 319 23.64 27.41 10.60
C GLU A 319 23.52 26.03 11.26
N PHE A 320 23.20 25.03 10.44
CA PHE A 320 23.85 23.71 10.60
C PHE A 320 24.27 23.20 9.23
N GLU A 321 25.51 23.50 8.85
CA GLU A 321 26.25 22.73 7.83
C GLU A 321 26.49 21.34 8.37
N LEU A 322 25.79 20.34 7.88
CA LEU A 322 26.13 18.94 8.10
C LEU A 322 27.48 18.68 7.46
N LYS A 323 28.51 18.44 8.27
CA LYS A 323 29.81 17.96 7.78
C LYS A 323 29.55 16.65 7.01
N PRO A 324 29.97 16.56 5.73
CA PRO A 324 29.75 15.35 4.96
C PRO A 324 30.40 14.15 5.66
N ALA A 325 29.65 13.04 5.73
CA ALA A 325 30.12 11.80 6.32
C ALA A 325 31.46 11.39 5.71
N LYS A 326 32.48 11.20 6.56
CA LYS A 326 33.81 10.74 6.12
C LYS A 326 33.63 9.38 5.41
N LYS A 327 33.88 9.36 4.09
CA LYS A 327 33.97 8.11 3.33
C LYS A 327 35.03 7.23 4.02
N LYS A 328 34.64 6.08 4.53
CA LYS A 328 35.59 5.04 4.99
C LYS A 328 36.46 4.67 3.80
N LYS A 329 37.76 5.02 3.87
CA LYS A 329 38.76 4.55 2.93
C LYS A 329 38.84 3.03 3.09
N SER A 330 38.45 2.30 2.06
CA SER A 330 38.76 0.87 1.94
C SER A 330 40.27 0.72 1.88
N GLY A 331 40.82 -0.03 2.82
CA GLY A 331 42.24 -0.32 2.90
C GLY A 331 42.68 -1.13 1.67
N GLY A 332 43.42 -0.49 0.79
CA GLY A 332 44.11 -1.16 -0.29
C GLY A 332 45.40 -1.77 0.15
N GLY A 333 45.55 -3.09 0.01
CA GLY A 333 46.74 -3.84 0.27
C GLY A 333 47.90 -3.39 -0.61
N LYS A 334 49.07 -3.22 0.01
CA LYS A 334 50.36 -2.94 -0.66
C LYS A 334 50.80 -4.17 -1.44
N GLY A 335 50.75 -4.11 -2.76
CA GLY A 335 51.53 -4.98 -3.65
C GLY A 335 52.76 -4.21 -4.14
N LYS A 336 53.95 -4.78 -3.90
CA LYS A 336 55.26 -4.32 -4.37
C LYS A 336 55.31 -4.34 -5.89
N ALA A 337 55.64 -3.21 -6.50
CA ALA A 337 56.00 -3.14 -7.91
C ALA A 337 57.49 -2.96 -8.05
N THR A 338 58.14 -3.87 -8.76
CA THR A 338 59.50 -3.77 -9.30
C THR A 338 59.43 -2.99 -10.62
N LYS A 339 60.38 -2.02 -10.74
CA LYS A 339 60.70 -1.34 -12.00
C LYS A 339 61.50 -2.27 -12.95
N PRO A 340 61.50 -2.03 -14.23
CA PRO A 340 62.72 -1.66 -14.93
C PRO A 340 62.59 -0.47 -15.90
N ASP A 341 63.76 0.07 -16.17
CA ASP A 341 64.15 1.22 -16.94
C ASP A 341 63.91 1.14 -18.48
N GLY A 342 63.96 2.32 -19.09
CA GLY A 342 64.51 2.46 -20.43
C GLY A 342 63.67 3.26 -21.44
N ALA A 343 63.89 4.53 -21.50
CA ALA A 343 64.35 5.37 -22.61
C ALA A 343 63.55 5.50 -23.92
N ASN A 344 63.40 6.75 -24.25
CA ASN A 344 63.60 7.44 -25.54
C ASN A 344 62.42 7.55 -26.58
N ASP A 345 61.95 8.72 -26.65
CA ASP A 345 62.18 9.78 -27.68
C ASP A 345 61.36 9.74 -28.99
N LYS A 346 60.88 10.92 -29.31
CA LYS A 346 60.64 11.58 -30.62
C LYS A 346 59.29 11.52 -31.28
N LYS A 347 58.64 12.71 -31.18
CA LYS A 347 58.30 13.63 -32.30
C LYS A 347 57.39 13.12 -33.43
N SER A 348 56.36 13.78 -33.62
CA SER A 348 55.93 14.80 -34.59
C SER A 348 54.63 14.48 -35.29
N ARG A 349 53.78 15.43 -35.22
CA ARG A 349 53.17 16.25 -36.30
C ARG A 349 52.07 15.64 -37.18
N ASP A 350 51.01 16.38 -37.13
CA ASP A 350 50.19 16.94 -38.23
C ASP A 350 49.30 16.04 -39.06
N GLY A 351 48.07 16.48 -39.10
CA GLY A 351 47.40 16.63 -40.39
C GLY A 351 45.93 16.24 -40.46
N LYS A 352 45.12 17.24 -40.27
CA LYS A 352 44.01 17.68 -41.14
C LYS A 352 43.06 16.72 -41.85
N LYS A 353 41.81 17.00 -41.59
CA LYS A 353 40.69 17.33 -42.54
C LYS A 353 39.88 16.22 -43.20
N SER A 354 38.60 16.40 -43.02
CA SER A 354 37.48 16.55 -43.97
C SER A 354 37.03 15.25 -44.64
N GLU A 355 35.83 15.01 -44.92
CA GLU A 355 34.58 15.67 -45.27
C GLU A 355 33.55 14.59 -45.58
N LYS A 356 32.31 14.89 -45.25
CA LYS A 356 31.07 14.69 -46.02
C LYS A 356 30.79 13.38 -46.80
N GLY A 357 29.58 12.93 -46.63
CA GLY A 357 28.87 12.20 -47.67
C GLY A 357 27.62 11.44 -47.23
N LYS A 358 26.48 12.10 -47.25
CA LYS A 358 25.15 11.54 -47.59
C LYS A 358 25.04 11.60 -49.13
N PRO A 359 24.01 11.05 -49.80
CA PRO A 359 22.84 10.25 -49.45
C PRO A 359 22.44 9.17 -50.51
N ALA A 360 21.18 8.76 -50.39
CA ALA A 360 20.24 8.22 -51.41
C ALA A 360 20.14 6.68 -51.50
N ALA A 361 18.98 6.10 -51.28
CA ALA A 361 17.70 6.05 -51.98
C ALA A 361 17.62 4.93 -53.07
N GLY A 362 16.53 4.19 -53.00
CA GLY A 362 16.05 3.33 -54.09
C GLY A 362 15.38 2.07 -53.53
N LYS A 363 14.12 2.00 -53.46
CA LYS A 363 12.97 1.83 -54.35
C LYS A 363 12.72 0.37 -54.80
N LYS A 364 11.50 -0.06 -54.47
CA LYS A 364 10.53 -0.88 -55.26
C LYS A 364 10.81 -2.37 -55.39
N SER A 365 9.90 -3.29 -55.32
CA SER A 365 8.52 -3.55 -55.81
C SER A 365 8.13 -4.93 -55.28
N GLY A 366 6.96 -5.37 -54.95
CA GLY A 366 5.74 -5.35 -55.73
C GLY A 366 5.24 -6.79 -55.88
N GLY A 367 3.94 -7.01 -55.79
CA GLY A 367 3.26 -8.23 -56.24
C GLY A 367 2.53 -8.98 -55.13
N ASP A 368 1.34 -8.85 -54.92
CA ASP A 368 0.03 -9.06 -55.56
C ASP A 368 -0.42 -10.51 -55.67
N LYS A 369 -1.70 -10.69 -55.36
CA LYS A 369 -2.68 -11.74 -55.70
C LYS A 369 -2.88 -12.84 -54.64
N ALA A 370 -4.02 -12.92 -54.08
CA ALA A 370 -5.44 -12.96 -54.44
C ALA A 370 -6.06 -14.35 -54.22
N ARG A 371 -7.27 -14.31 -53.60
CA ARG A 371 -8.49 -15.14 -53.86
C ARG A 371 -8.42 -16.65 -53.53
N ALA A 372 -9.38 -17.22 -52.83
CA ALA A 372 -10.82 -17.37 -53.04
C ALA A 372 -11.39 -18.11 -51.80
N GLU A 373 -12.50 -17.72 -51.25
CA GLU A 373 -13.89 -18.18 -51.40
C GLU A 373 -14.13 -19.69 -51.38
N LYS A 374 -15.02 -20.12 -50.45
CA LYS A 374 -16.37 -20.71 -50.56
C LYS A 374 -16.65 -21.57 -49.37
N SER A 375 -17.70 -21.28 -48.65
CA SER A 375 -19.10 -21.80 -48.69
C SER A 375 -19.18 -23.20 -48.03
N GLY A 376 -20.06 -23.51 -47.15
CA GLY A 376 -21.47 -23.34 -47.00
C GLY A 376 -22.04 -24.48 -46.14
N GLY A 377 -23.23 -24.31 -45.65
CA GLY A 377 -24.12 -25.42 -45.23
C GLY A 377 -24.43 -25.42 -43.72
N LYS A 378 -25.44 -24.87 -43.28
CA LYS A 378 -26.91 -25.02 -43.19
C LYS A 378 -27.43 -26.31 -42.54
N LYS A 379 -28.35 -26.07 -41.57
CA LYS A 379 -29.52 -26.84 -41.15
C LYS A 379 -29.32 -27.90 -40.04
N THR A 380 -30.18 -28.14 -39.08
CA THR A 380 -31.56 -27.77 -38.71
C THR A 380 -31.86 -28.32 -37.32
N ALA A 381 -32.53 -27.59 -36.51
CA ALA A 381 -33.80 -27.80 -35.85
C ALA A 381 -34.06 -29.11 -35.04
N GLY A 382 -34.55 -28.93 -33.83
CA GLY A 382 -35.22 -29.96 -33.03
C GLY A 382 -35.77 -29.40 -31.72
N LYS A 383 -37.07 -29.15 -31.73
CA LYS A 383 -37.98 -28.80 -30.62
C LYS A 383 -38.25 -29.99 -29.69
N SER A 384 -38.47 -29.74 -28.38
CA SER A 384 -39.70 -30.13 -27.65
C SER A 384 -39.51 -29.73 -26.18
N LYS A 385 -40.25 -28.89 -25.61
CA LYS A 385 -41.54 -28.90 -24.87
C LYS A 385 -41.63 -29.97 -23.77
N GLY A 386 -41.79 -29.48 -22.55
CA GLY A 386 -42.24 -30.24 -21.40
C GLY A 386 -42.51 -29.29 -20.21
N LYS A 387 -43.77 -28.87 -20.08
CA LYS A 387 -44.36 -28.23 -18.90
C LYS A 387 -44.64 -29.28 -17.84
N ALA A 388 -44.43 -28.96 -16.55
CA ALA A 388 -45.32 -29.39 -15.48
C ALA A 388 -45.31 -28.37 -14.35
N LYS A 389 -46.49 -27.91 -13.98
CA LYS A 389 -46.90 -27.17 -12.80
C LYS A 389 -47.20 -28.16 -11.67
N ALA A 390 -47.04 -27.73 -10.41
CA ALA A 390 -47.96 -27.91 -9.27
C ALA A 390 -47.33 -27.17 -8.09
N ASP A 391 -47.88 -26.08 -7.59
CA ASP A 391 -48.92 -25.86 -6.56
C ASP A 391 -48.36 -26.07 -5.12
N ALA A 392 -48.19 -24.94 -4.50
CA ALA A 392 -48.72 -24.42 -3.23
C ALA A 392 -49.00 -25.44 -2.10
N VAL A 393 -48.49 -25.09 -0.91
CA VAL A 393 -49.30 -24.96 0.31
C VAL A 393 -48.56 -24.11 1.34
N ALA A 394 -49.27 -23.11 1.85
CA ALA A 394 -48.97 -22.28 2.99
C ALA A 394 -49.29 -23.03 4.30
N ALA A 395 -48.50 -22.77 5.37
CA ALA A 395 -48.97 -22.89 6.74
C ALA A 395 -48.14 -22.00 7.65
N LYS A 396 -48.76 -20.99 8.22
CA LYS A 396 -48.44 -20.47 9.55
C LYS A 396 -49.09 -21.40 10.58
N PRO A 397 -48.57 -21.50 11.79
CA PRO A 397 -49.36 -21.04 12.90
C PRO A 397 -48.64 -20.24 13.98
N ASP A 398 -49.47 -19.55 14.67
CA ASP A 398 -49.38 -18.72 15.85
C ASP A 398 -48.78 -19.36 17.11
N GLY A 399 -48.31 -18.51 18.00
CA GLY A 399 -48.62 -18.50 19.42
C GLY A 399 -47.61 -19.11 20.40
N GLU A 400 -46.92 -18.33 21.06
CA GLU A 400 -46.90 -17.91 22.46
C GLU A 400 -45.62 -17.09 22.72
#